data_c1609670ebac978c75b8d1fe669e893a
#
_entry.id   c1609670ebac978c75b8d1fe669e893a
#
_cell.length_a   1.000
_cell.length_b   1.000
_cell.length_c   1.000
_cell.angle_alpha   90.00
_cell.angle_beta   90.00
_cell.angle_gamma   90.00
#
_symmetry.space_group_name_H-M   'P 1'
#
loop_
_entity.id
_entity.type
_entity.pdbx_description
1 polymer ?
#
loop_
_entity_poly.entity_id
_entity_poly.type
_entity_poly.pdbx_seq_one_letter_code
_entity_poly.pdbx_strand_id
1 'polypeptide(L)'
;MIETRKTIAAIIVTGVYLLTNLLGGEAAGPVDTYQSWNDELKSYTQSVCDEYNVDYSLALRVIYNESRFQSGLTHVNSNGTVDYGLMQVNEVNFDYLNKTLGVRSMSELLDDRTGIRCGVQLLAYHKQYTGNDSAALLRYQIGAGKYKQYLRKGRYTNQTHQQVLTYQSELASYLNSLQ
;
A
#
# COMPACT_ATOMS: atom_id res chain seq x y z
N MET A 1 21.48 1.99 34.12
CA MET A 1 20.02 1.80 34.06
C MET A 1 19.44 2.78 33.04
N ILE A 2 19.87 2.65 31.76
CA ILE A 2 19.35 3.44 30.62
C ILE A 2 19.49 2.54 29.39
N GLU A 3 18.56 1.62 29.19
CA GLU A 3 18.42 0.87 27.93
C GLU A 3 17.05 0.23 27.86
N THR A 4 16.01 1.02 27.60
CA THR A 4 14.67 0.46 27.34
C THR A 4 13.74 1.46 26.63
N ARG A 5 14.22 2.27 25.67
CA ARG A 5 13.32 3.18 24.92
C ARG A 5 13.56 3.27 23.40
N LYS A 6 14.23 2.28 22.78
CA LYS A 6 14.44 2.30 21.31
C LYS A 6 13.74 1.20 20.51
N THR A 7 12.85 0.42 21.13
CA THR A 7 12.31 -0.81 20.49
C THR A 7 10.82 -0.72 20.09
N ILE A 8 10.16 0.43 20.18
CA ILE A 8 8.70 0.49 19.95
C ILE A 8 8.30 1.11 18.59
N ALA A 9 9.22 1.67 17.83
CA ALA A 9 8.90 2.30 16.53
C ALA A 9 8.99 1.36 15.30
N ALA A 10 9.39 0.10 15.50
CA ALA A 10 9.59 -0.87 14.40
C ALA A 10 8.46 -1.92 14.27
N ILE A 11 7.39 -1.82 15.04
CA ILE A 11 6.40 -2.92 15.21
C ILE A 11 5.16 -2.78 14.29
N ILE A 12 5.01 -1.74 13.49
CA ILE A 12 3.75 -1.46 12.77
C ILE A 12 3.69 -2.08 11.36
N VAL A 13 4.79 -2.54 10.80
CA VAL A 13 4.80 -3.38 9.57
C VAL A 13 4.96 -4.88 9.92
N THR A 14 5.17 -5.23 11.18
CA THR A 14 5.55 -6.57 11.66
C THR A 14 4.40 -7.45 12.15
N GLY A 15 3.16 -6.99 12.14
CA GLY A 15 2.03 -7.81 12.62
C GLY A 15 1.83 -9.09 11.80
N VAL A 16 2.05 -9.05 10.48
CA VAL A 16 1.98 -10.24 9.61
C VAL A 16 3.28 -11.04 9.63
N TYR A 17 4.43 -10.38 9.81
CA TYR A 17 5.75 -11.05 9.86
C TYR A 17 5.96 -11.90 11.12
N LEU A 18 5.32 -11.57 12.24
CA LEU A 18 5.52 -12.29 13.52
C LEU A 18 4.72 -13.61 13.60
N LEU A 19 3.62 -13.74 12.86
CA LEU A 19 2.82 -14.98 12.90
C LEU A 19 3.41 -16.11 12.02
N THR A 20 4.13 -15.78 10.96
CA THR A 20 4.73 -16.78 10.05
C THR A 20 6.04 -17.35 10.58
N ASN A 21 6.81 -16.58 11.37
CA ASN A 21 8.06 -17.07 11.96
C ASN A 21 7.90 -18.05 13.15
N LEU A 22 6.68 -18.17 13.70
CA LEU A 22 6.40 -19.14 14.78
C LEU A 22 6.23 -20.58 14.27
N LEU A 23 6.05 -20.80 12.97
CA LEU A 23 5.82 -22.10 12.35
C LEU A 23 6.98 -22.57 11.44
N GLY A 24 8.10 -21.87 11.41
CA GLY A 24 9.33 -22.32 10.73
C GLY A 24 9.28 -22.33 9.20
N GLY A 25 8.30 -21.64 8.57
CA GLY A 25 8.27 -21.43 7.13
C GLY A 25 8.75 -20.02 6.75
N GLU A 26 9.60 -19.88 5.74
CA GLU A 26 9.86 -18.57 5.15
C GLU A 26 8.55 -17.98 4.59
N ALA A 27 8.29 -16.71 4.88
CA ALA A 27 7.13 -16.02 4.31
C ALA A 27 7.29 -15.96 2.78
N ALA A 28 6.23 -16.31 2.05
CA ALA A 28 6.22 -16.24 0.58
C ALA A 28 6.66 -14.85 0.09
N GLY A 29 7.56 -14.83 -0.88
CA GLY A 29 8.06 -13.61 -1.49
C GLY A 29 6.99 -12.86 -2.30
N PRO A 30 7.31 -11.65 -2.79
CA PRO A 30 6.35 -10.85 -3.56
C PRO A 30 5.91 -11.54 -4.86
N VAL A 31 6.81 -12.27 -5.50
CA VAL A 31 6.52 -13.00 -6.74
C VAL A 31 5.59 -14.18 -6.50
N ASP A 32 5.90 -15.04 -5.51
CA ASP A 32 5.08 -16.21 -5.18
C ASP A 32 3.67 -15.81 -4.73
N THR A 33 3.60 -14.75 -3.92
CA THR A 33 2.32 -14.23 -3.43
C THR A 33 1.48 -13.66 -4.58
N TYR A 34 2.11 -12.94 -5.52
CA TYR A 34 1.43 -12.46 -6.72
C TYR A 34 1.00 -13.62 -7.63
N GLN A 35 1.83 -14.64 -7.84
CA GLN A 35 1.47 -15.78 -8.69
C GLN A 35 0.24 -16.52 -8.17
N SER A 36 0.13 -16.69 -6.85
CA SER A 36 -1.02 -17.34 -6.21
C SER A 36 -2.26 -16.44 -6.07
N TRP A 37 -2.14 -15.12 -6.34
CA TRP A 37 -3.27 -14.21 -6.25
C TRP A 37 -4.28 -14.44 -7.37
N ASN A 38 -5.54 -14.12 -7.11
CA ASN A 38 -6.67 -14.37 -8.00
C ASN A 38 -6.50 -13.65 -9.36
N ASP A 39 -6.63 -14.39 -10.48
CA ASP A 39 -6.41 -13.88 -11.83
C ASP A 39 -7.49 -12.88 -12.28
N GLU A 40 -8.72 -12.99 -11.77
CA GLU A 40 -9.75 -11.99 -12.04
C GLU A 40 -9.41 -10.64 -11.38
N LEU A 41 -8.85 -10.67 -10.16
CA LEU A 41 -8.39 -9.47 -9.47
C LEU A 41 -7.16 -8.87 -10.14
N LYS A 42 -6.23 -9.69 -10.68
CA LYS A 42 -5.11 -9.21 -11.49
C LYS A 42 -5.61 -8.45 -12.72
N SER A 43 -6.53 -9.05 -13.47
CA SER A 43 -7.12 -8.46 -14.68
C SER A 43 -7.91 -7.18 -14.35
N TYR A 44 -8.69 -7.22 -13.28
CA TYR A 44 -9.42 -6.05 -12.80
C TYR A 44 -8.49 -4.91 -12.39
N THR A 45 -7.43 -5.23 -11.63
CA THR A 45 -6.43 -4.22 -11.21
C THR A 45 -5.77 -3.57 -12.41
N GLN A 46 -5.38 -4.37 -13.43
CA GLN A 46 -4.84 -3.84 -14.68
C GLN A 46 -5.81 -2.87 -15.35
N SER A 47 -7.08 -3.26 -15.49
CA SER A 47 -8.09 -2.41 -16.15
C SER A 47 -8.33 -1.08 -15.41
N VAL A 48 -8.31 -1.11 -14.07
CA VAL A 48 -8.43 0.10 -13.26
C VAL A 48 -7.17 0.98 -13.37
N CYS A 49 -5.99 0.37 -13.42
CA CYS A 49 -4.74 1.10 -13.63
C CYS A 49 -4.71 1.82 -14.99
N ASP A 50 -5.18 1.14 -16.05
CA ASP A 50 -5.29 1.73 -17.38
C ASP A 50 -6.28 2.91 -17.40
N GLU A 51 -7.45 2.75 -16.74
CA GLU A 51 -8.47 3.81 -16.61
C GLU A 51 -7.91 5.07 -15.95
N TYR A 52 -7.10 4.92 -14.89
CA TYR A 52 -6.56 6.05 -14.10
C TYR A 52 -5.14 6.46 -14.50
N ASN A 53 -4.55 5.87 -15.53
CA ASN A 53 -3.16 6.09 -15.96
C ASN A 53 -2.14 5.94 -14.82
N VAL A 54 -2.31 4.84 -14.07
CA VAL A 54 -1.39 4.40 -13.01
C VAL A 54 -0.60 3.20 -13.53
N ASP A 55 0.69 3.16 -13.24
CA ASP A 55 1.50 1.98 -13.55
C ASP A 55 1.01 0.75 -12.79
N TYR A 56 0.73 -0.34 -13.50
CA TYR A 56 0.20 -1.57 -12.91
C TYR A 56 1.17 -2.16 -11.86
N SER A 57 2.47 -2.14 -12.16
CA SER A 57 3.47 -2.63 -11.22
C SER A 57 3.51 -1.79 -9.95
N LEU A 58 3.28 -0.47 -10.06
CA LEU A 58 3.16 0.41 -8.90
C LEU A 58 1.97 0.02 -8.01
N ALA A 59 0.80 -0.22 -8.60
CA ALA A 59 -0.39 -0.64 -7.84
C ALA A 59 -0.17 -1.98 -7.14
N LEU A 60 0.40 -2.98 -7.84
CA LEU A 60 0.71 -4.29 -7.24
C LEU A 60 1.70 -4.19 -6.07
N ARG A 61 2.68 -3.31 -6.19
CA ARG A 61 3.65 -3.06 -5.11
C ARG A 61 3.00 -2.47 -3.87
N VAL A 62 2.04 -1.57 -4.05
CA VAL A 62 1.24 -1.06 -2.94
C VAL A 62 0.42 -2.18 -2.33
N ILE A 63 -0.34 -2.94 -3.11
CA ILE A 63 -1.14 -4.07 -2.61
C ILE A 63 -0.26 -5.07 -1.84
N TYR A 64 0.89 -5.45 -2.39
CA TYR A 64 1.80 -6.35 -1.69
C TYR A 64 2.31 -5.76 -0.37
N ASN A 65 2.74 -4.49 -0.37
CA ASN A 65 3.24 -3.84 0.84
C ASN A 65 2.17 -3.73 1.93
N GLU A 66 0.94 -3.36 1.54
CA GLU A 66 -0.13 -3.04 2.47
C GLU A 66 -0.85 -4.29 3.02
N SER A 67 -1.07 -5.30 2.19
CA SER A 67 -1.89 -6.47 2.56
C SER A 67 -1.27 -7.83 2.25
N ARG A 68 -0.16 -7.91 1.54
CA ARG A 68 0.35 -9.18 0.97
C ARG A 68 -0.70 -9.89 0.10
N PHE A 69 -1.51 -9.14 -0.64
CA PHE A 69 -2.65 -9.62 -1.42
C PHE A 69 -3.75 -10.31 -0.59
N GLN A 70 -3.81 -10.05 0.71
CA GLN A 70 -4.86 -10.62 1.59
C GLN A 70 -6.08 -9.71 1.63
N SER A 71 -7.24 -10.30 1.35
CA SER A 71 -8.54 -9.63 1.32
C SER A 71 -9.08 -9.32 2.71
N GLY A 72 -9.97 -8.33 2.80
CA GLY A 72 -10.79 -8.06 3.98
C GLY A 72 -10.05 -7.52 5.20
N LEU A 73 -8.80 -7.03 5.04
CA LEU A 73 -8.01 -6.52 6.17
C LEU A 73 -8.44 -5.14 6.61
N THR A 74 -8.36 -4.92 7.93
CA THR A 74 -8.41 -3.60 8.55
C THR A 74 -7.23 -3.44 9.50
N HIS A 75 -6.70 -2.21 9.60
CA HIS A 75 -5.64 -1.88 10.55
C HIS A 75 -5.97 -0.59 11.31
N VAL A 76 -5.89 -0.63 12.64
CA VAL A 76 -6.06 0.55 13.49
C VAL A 76 -4.70 1.19 13.74
N ASN A 77 -4.54 2.42 13.29
CA ASN A 77 -3.33 3.20 13.45
C ASN A 77 -3.17 3.73 14.90
N SER A 78 -1.94 4.08 15.28
CA SER A 78 -1.65 4.64 16.60
C SER A 78 -2.35 5.97 16.91
N ASN A 79 -2.80 6.69 15.88
CA ASN A 79 -3.60 7.93 16.01
C ASN A 79 -5.12 7.66 16.05
N GLY A 80 -5.55 6.39 16.06
CA GLY A 80 -6.94 5.96 16.12
C GLY A 80 -7.64 5.87 14.75
N THR A 81 -7.00 6.28 13.65
CA THR A 81 -7.60 6.11 12.32
C THR A 81 -7.50 4.67 11.85
N VAL A 82 -8.39 4.27 10.93
CA VAL A 82 -8.45 2.90 10.41
C VAL A 82 -8.13 2.88 8.92
N ASP A 83 -7.34 1.88 8.51
CA ASP A 83 -7.02 1.56 7.12
C ASP A 83 -7.85 0.35 6.67
N TYR A 84 -8.27 0.32 5.39
CA TYR A 84 -9.22 -0.67 4.88
C TYR A 84 -8.74 -1.33 3.59
N GLY A 85 -8.94 -2.65 3.50
CA GLY A 85 -8.88 -3.46 2.29
C GLY A 85 -7.47 -3.71 1.75
N LEU A 86 -7.40 -4.25 0.52
CA LEU A 86 -6.16 -4.68 -0.13
C LEU A 86 -5.08 -3.58 -0.22
N MET A 87 -5.47 -2.32 -0.37
CA MET A 87 -4.56 -1.19 -0.48
C MET A 87 -4.46 -0.36 0.80
N GLN A 88 -5.04 -0.82 1.92
CA GLN A 88 -5.00 -0.16 3.25
C GLN A 88 -5.27 1.34 3.16
N VAL A 89 -6.39 1.67 2.54
CA VAL A 89 -6.83 3.06 2.38
C VAL A 89 -7.32 3.61 3.72
N ASN A 90 -6.68 4.68 4.19
CA ASN A 90 -7.04 5.31 5.47
C ASN A 90 -8.37 6.05 5.38
N GLU A 91 -9.19 5.95 6.45
CA GLU A 91 -10.52 6.58 6.53
C GLU A 91 -10.53 8.10 6.39
N VAL A 92 -9.40 8.78 6.61
CA VAL A 92 -9.28 10.23 6.37
C VAL A 92 -9.54 10.62 4.91
N ASN A 93 -9.52 9.65 3.99
CA ASN A 93 -9.82 9.84 2.57
C ASN A 93 -11.31 9.70 2.25
N PHE A 94 -12.18 9.42 3.24
CA PHE A 94 -13.59 9.14 3.03
C PHE A 94 -14.30 10.24 2.21
N ASP A 95 -14.18 11.49 2.62
CA ASP A 95 -14.85 12.61 1.93
C ASP A 95 -14.44 12.72 0.46
N TYR A 96 -13.16 12.49 0.17
CA TYR A 96 -12.65 12.47 -1.19
C TYR A 96 -13.25 11.30 -2.00
N LEU A 97 -13.23 10.09 -1.43
CA LEU A 97 -13.75 8.89 -2.10
C LEU A 97 -15.27 8.93 -2.27
N ASN A 98 -16.00 9.43 -1.28
CA ASN A 98 -17.43 9.66 -1.40
C ASN A 98 -17.75 10.61 -2.57
N LYS A 99 -17.04 11.73 -2.65
CA LYS A 99 -17.26 12.74 -3.70
C LYS A 99 -16.87 12.23 -5.10
N THR A 100 -15.80 11.46 -5.22
CA THR A 100 -15.23 11.07 -6.52
C THR A 100 -15.74 9.73 -7.04
N LEU A 101 -16.00 8.78 -6.15
CA LEU A 101 -16.38 7.40 -6.47
C LEU A 101 -17.74 6.98 -5.89
N GLY A 102 -18.38 7.83 -5.09
CA GLY A 102 -19.68 7.53 -4.48
C GLY A 102 -19.59 6.51 -3.33
N VAL A 103 -18.41 6.30 -2.73
CA VAL A 103 -18.24 5.43 -1.56
C VAL A 103 -19.10 5.94 -0.41
N ARG A 104 -19.98 5.09 0.13
CA ARG A 104 -20.95 5.47 1.17
C ARG A 104 -20.44 5.14 2.59
N SER A 105 -19.54 4.18 2.71
CA SER A 105 -18.85 3.85 3.95
C SER A 105 -17.48 3.26 3.67
N MET A 106 -16.53 3.42 4.59
CA MET A 106 -15.19 2.86 4.44
C MET A 106 -15.18 1.32 4.44
N SER A 107 -16.20 0.68 5.03
CA SER A 107 -16.33 -0.79 5.00
C SER A 107 -16.57 -1.35 3.60
N GLU A 108 -17.01 -0.54 2.63
CA GLU A 108 -17.14 -0.97 1.23
C GLU A 108 -15.78 -1.34 0.62
N LEU A 109 -14.68 -0.79 1.15
CA LEU A 109 -13.32 -1.06 0.68
C LEU A 109 -12.81 -2.46 1.10
N LEU A 110 -13.57 -3.18 1.94
CA LEU A 110 -13.30 -4.60 2.26
C LEU A 110 -13.70 -5.53 1.11
N ASP A 111 -14.57 -5.07 0.20
CA ASP A 111 -14.72 -5.65 -1.13
C ASP A 111 -13.47 -5.34 -1.95
N ASP A 112 -12.83 -6.38 -2.48
CA ASP A 112 -11.52 -6.26 -3.13
C ASP A 112 -11.54 -5.33 -4.34
N ARG A 113 -12.60 -5.38 -5.16
CA ARG A 113 -12.72 -4.52 -6.35
C ARG A 113 -12.90 -3.06 -5.96
N THR A 114 -13.73 -2.80 -4.98
CA THR A 114 -13.94 -1.45 -4.43
C THR A 114 -12.66 -0.91 -3.80
N GLY A 115 -11.98 -1.72 -2.99
CA GLY A 115 -10.70 -1.38 -2.35
C GLY A 115 -9.59 -1.06 -3.36
N ILE A 116 -9.44 -1.88 -4.41
CA ILE A 116 -8.49 -1.65 -5.50
C ILE A 116 -8.81 -0.34 -6.22
N ARG A 117 -10.08 -0.13 -6.62
CA ARG A 117 -10.49 1.08 -7.32
C ARG A 117 -10.20 2.34 -6.52
N CYS A 118 -10.53 2.34 -5.23
CA CYS A 118 -10.27 3.46 -4.32
C CYS A 118 -8.76 3.72 -4.16
N GLY A 119 -7.96 2.68 -3.95
CA GLY A 119 -6.52 2.80 -3.79
C GLY A 119 -5.81 3.30 -5.04
N VAL A 120 -6.17 2.77 -6.23
CA VAL A 120 -5.62 3.22 -7.52
C VAL A 120 -6.02 4.67 -7.82
N GLN A 121 -7.27 5.06 -7.54
CA GLN A 121 -7.72 6.45 -7.65
C GLN A 121 -6.88 7.40 -6.76
N LEU A 122 -6.56 6.99 -5.53
CA LEU A 122 -5.70 7.76 -4.64
C LEU A 122 -4.26 7.83 -5.15
N LEU A 123 -3.71 6.75 -5.73
CA LEU A 123 -2.40 6.77 -6.37
C LEU A 123 -2.38 7.75 -7.55
N ALA A 124 -3.40 7.73 -8.40
CA ALA A 124 -3.55 8.68 -9.51
C ALA A 124 -3.58 10.13 -9.01
N TYR A 125 -4.39 10.41 -7.97
CA TYR A 125 -4.44 11.73 -7.33
C TYR A 125 -3.07 12.14 -6.77
N HIS A 126 -2.34 11.22 -6.15
CA HIS A 126 -1.01 11.50 -5.63
C HIS A 126 0.00 11.74 -6.76
N LYS A 127 -0.06 10.96 -7.85
CA LYS A 127 0.78 11.14 -9.04
C LYS A 127 0.54 12.50 -9.70
N GLN A 128 -0.72 12.90 -9.86
CA GLN A 128 -1.07 14.22 -10.38
C GLN A 128 -0.50 15.36 -9.50
N TYR A 129 -0.54 15.20 -8.18
CA TYR A 129 -0.01 16.19 -7.24
C TYR A 129 1.52 16.27 -7.22
N THR A 130 2.22 15.13 -7.34
CA THR A 130 3.67 15.04 -7.15
C THR A 130 4.47 15.07 -8.46
N GLY A 131 3.85 14.75 -9.58
CA GLY A 131 4.45 14.71 -10.91
C GLY A 131 5.25 13.43 -11.22
N ASN A 132 5.41 12.49 -10.28
CA ASN A 132 6.09 11.21 -10.53
C ASN A 132 5.66 10.10 -9.56
N ASP A 133 5.89 8.85 -9.99
CA ASP A 133 5.41 7.65 -9.28
C ASP A 133 6.11 7.43 -7.94
N SER A 134 7.41 7.68 -7.83
CA SER A 134 8.15 7.51 -6.57
C SER A 134 7.66 8.47 -5.48
N ALA A 135 7.42 9.72 -5.84
CA ALA A 135 6.87 10.73 -4.93
C ALA A 135 5.39 10.46 -4.60
N ALA A 136 4.61 9.94 -5.56
CA ALA A 136 3.24 9.51 -5.35
C ALA A 136 3.16 8.36 -4.34
N LEU A 137 4.01 7.35 -4.51
CA LEU A 137 4.15 6.24 -3.57
C LEU A 137 4.53 6.72 -2.16
N LEU A 138 5.54 7.59 -2.06
CA LEU A 138 5.93 8.15 -0.77
C LEU A 138 4.76 8.87 -0.10
N ARG A 139 4.04 9.71 -0.86
CA ARG A 139 2.89 10.46 -0.34
C ARG A 139 1.75 9.52 0.07
N TYR A 140 1.53 8.42 -0.65
CA TYR A 140 0.56 7.39 -0.28
C TYR A 140 0.91 6.77 1.08
N GLN A 141 2.15 6.32 1.26
CA GLN A 141 2.63 5.62 2.45
C GLN A 141 2.65 6.49 3.71
N ILE A 142 3.12 7.75 3.60
CA ILE A 142 3.32 8.61 4.78
C ILE A 142 2.17 9.59 5.01
N GLY A 143 1.25 9.70 4.05
CA GLY A 143 0.14 10.64 4.07
C GLY A 143 0.54 12.08 3.71
N ALA A 144 -0.45 12.86 3.28
CA ALA A 144 -0.26 14.21 2.76
C ALA A 144 0.40 15.19 3.75
N GLY A 145 0.09 15.05 5.05
CA GLY A 145 0.64 15.91 6.10
C GLY A 145 2.14 15.72 6.29
N LYS A 146 2.58 14.48 6.45
CA LYS A 146 4.01 14.14 6.58
C LYS A 146 4.77 14.43 5.28
N TYR A 147 4.15 14.22 4.11
CA TYR A 147 4.75 14.56 2.83
C TYR A 147 5.05 16.07 2.71
N LYS A 148 4.14 16.94 3.14
CA LYS A 148 4.40 18.40 3.21
C LYS A 148 5.58 18.75 4.14
N GLN A 149 5.72 18.03 5.26
CA GLN A 149 6.86 18.21 6.16
C GLN A 149 8.16 17.74 5.53
N TYR A 150 8.14 16.62 4.80
CA TYR A 150 9.27 16.13 4.02
C TYR A 150 9.77 17.19 3.02
N LEU A 151 8.89 17.76 2.22
CA LEU A 151 9.23 18.79 1.23
C LEU A 151 9.90 20.02 1.90
N ARG A 152 9.45 20.41 3.10
CA ARG A 152 10.02 21.54 3.84
C ARG A 152 11.38 21.24 4.45
N LYS A 153 11.63 20.00 4.87
CA LYS A 153 12.85 19.60 5.59
C LYS A 153 13.93 18.99 4.69
N GLY A 154 13.61 18.69 3.44
CA GLY A 154 14.55 18.13 2.46
C GLY A 154 15.04 16.71 2.76
N ARG A 155 14.45 16.04 3.74
CA ARG A 155 14.82 14.65 4.09
C ARG A 155 13.64 13.88 4.68
N TYR A 156 13.49 12.68 4.19
CA TYR A 156 12.67 11.64 4.78
C TYR A 156 13.49 10.35 4.76
N THR A 157 13.83 9.86 5.94
CA THR A 157 14.41 8.54 6.10
C THR A 157 13.35 7.64 6.69
N ASN A 158 12.72 6.82 5.86
CA ASN A 158 11.81 5.78 6.31
C ASN A 158 12.32 4.44 5.79
N GLN A 159 12.68 3.58 6.71
CA GLN A 159 13.12 2.21 6.40
C GLN A 159 12.05 1.45 5.61
N THR A 160 10.76 1.68 5.92
CA THR A 160 9.64 1.10 5.19
C THR A 160 9.62 1.53 3.72
N HIS A 161 9.90 2.81 3.43
CA HIS A 161 9.97 3.30 2.06
C HIS A 161 11.10 2.62 1.27
N GLN A 162 12.28 2.44 1.87
CA GLN A 162 13.38 1.71 1.25
C GLN A 162 13.03 0.24 1.01
N GLN A 163 12.35 -0.42 1.94
CA GLN A 163 11.88 -1.79 1.77
C GLN A 163 10.88 -1.90 0.61
N VAL A 164 9.93 -0.97 0.50
CA VAL A 164 8.98 -0.95 -0.62
C VAL A 164 9.71 -0.75 -1.94
N LEU A 165 10.71 0.12 -2.01
CA LEU A 165 11.53 0.28 -3.21
C LEU A 165 12.29 -1.02 -3.56
N THR A 166 12.72 -1.81 -2.58
CA THR A 166 13.38 -3.10 -2.80
C THR A 166 12.39 -4.15 -3.33
N TYR A 167 11.22 -4.31 -2.70
CA TYR A 167 10.16 -5.21 -3.22
C TYR A 167 9.66 -4.79 -4.61
N GLN A 168 9.78 -3.49 -4.92
CA GLN A 168 9.52 -2.96 -6.25
C GLN A 168 10.41 -3.59 -7.33
N SER A 169 11.70 -3.78 -7.07
CA SER A 169 12.62 -4.30 -8.08
C SER A 169 12.33 -5.77 -8.39
N GLU A 170 11.97 -6.58 -7.40
CA GLU A 170 11.69 -8.01 -7.58
C GLU A 170 10.41 -8.24 -8.37
N LEU A 171 9.29 -7.64 -7.93
CA LEU A 171 8.00 -7.81 -8.59
C LEU A 171 8.00 -7.15 -9.98
N ALA A 172 8.62 -5.97 -10.15
CA ALA A 172 8.73 -5.32 -11.45
C ALA A 172 9.61 -6.13 -12.43
N SER A 173 10.73 -6.70 -11.95
CA SER A 173 11.59 -7.57 -12.78
C SER A 173 10.84 -8.82 -13.24
N TYR A 174 10.08 -9.43 -12.34
CA TYR A 174 9.22 -10.57 -12.68
C TYR A 174 8.17 -10.20 -13.74
N LEU A 175 7.42 -9.12 -13.53
CA LEU A 175 6.38 -8.68 -14.48
C LEU A 175 6.95 -8.35 -15.85
N ASN A 176 8.14 -7.73 -15.92
CA ASN A 176 8.83 -7.46 -17.17
C ASN A 176 9.29 -8.74 -17.88
N SER A 177 9.55 -9.83 -17.15
CA SER A 177 9.92 -11.11 -17.74
C SER A 177 8.74 -11.88 -18.36
N LEU A 178 7.50 -11.45 -18.09
CA LEU A 178 6.28 -12.04 -18.64
C LEU A 178 5.85 -11.42 -19.99
N GLN A 179 6.45 -10.29 -20.39
CA GLN A 179 6.21 -9.58 -21.65
C GLN A 179 7.13 -10.07 -22.74
#